data_9c413b9d7e30f7238a9a96652cbd2af0
#
_entry.id   9c413b9d7e30f7238a9a96652cbd2af0
#
_cell.length_a   1.000
_cell.length_b   1.000
_cell.length_c   1.000
_cell.angle_alpha   90.00
_cell.angle_beta   90.00
_cell.angle_gamma   90.00
#
_symmetry.space_group_name_H-M   'P 1'
#
loop_
_entity.id
_entity.type
_entity.pdbx_description
1 polymer ?
#
loop_
_entity_poly.entity_id
_entity_poly.type
_entity_poly.pdbx_seq_one_letter_code
_entity_poly.pdbx_strand_id
1 'polypeptide(L)'
;MKDLAINGDSAVALAWKQVNPDVCAAYPITPQTIIVERFSDYVADGEVDTEFVCVESEHSALTVCTGSCSAGARTFTATSSQGLAYMWEMLPITSAMRTPLVMAVANRAISGPININNDHGDVMSARDTGWLQIFAENVQEAYDISIIAPRLAEHPDVQLPIMTNLDGFILTHAIERLTPLEDSVVKEFVGEFKPFMPLLDYKNPVSHGLMDGPDFYYEHKYQLVQAMEAAVKVIEDVFEEFAKISGRKYNMVEEYMCDDAEYVAVVLGSAFGTMKVAVDSLRAKGLKVGVCMPRIFRPWPADKLAKILDGKKAVAVMDKHLSVGAYGPMYPEVASAMISCEKIPKAFNFIYGLGGKDVKVADYESVFESIMNGTAKTVNYLGVEE
;
A
#
# COMPACT_ATOMS: atom_id res chain seq x y z
N MET A 1 20.12 -14.68 8.59
CA MET A 1 19.15 -15.50 9.37
C MET A 1 18.70 -16.76 8.61
N LYS A 2 18.06 -17.72 9.30
CA LYS A 2 17.41 -18.87 8.63
C LYS A 2 16.07 -18.45 8.04
N ASP A 3 15.67 -19.12 6.95
CA ASP A 3 14.33 -18.97 6.40
C ASP A 3 13.27 -19.35 7.45
N LEU A 4 12.16 -18.62 7.43
CA LEU A 4 11.00 -18.83 8.29
C LEU A 4 9.80 -19.26 7.44
N ALA A 5 8.89 -20.01 8.03
CA ALA A 5 7.53 -20.24 7.52
C ALA A 5 6.59 -19.40 8.40
N ILE A 6 6.05 -18.31 7.87
CA ILE A 6 5.38 -17.27 8.65
C ILE A 6 4.25 -16.63 7.83
N ASN A 7 3.21 -16.14 8.50
CA ASN A 7 2.16 -15.39 7.84
C ASN A 7 2.49 -13.89 7.74
N GLY A 8 1.75 -13.17 6.90
CA GLY A 8 2.03 -11.76 6.61
C GLY A 8 1.95 -10.85 7.82
N ASP A 9 0.98 -11.03 8.70
CA ASP A 9 0.87 -10.23 9.92
C ASP A 9 2.07 -10.41 10.85
N SER A 10 2.49 -11.65 11.06
CA SER A 10 3.68 -11.95 11.85
C SER A 10 4.96 -11.46 11.17
N ALA A 11 5.00 -11.42 9.84
CA ALA A 11 6.11 -10.87 9.08
C ALA A 11 6.22 -9.34 9.25
N VAL A 12 5.10 -8.62 9.26
CA VAL A 12 5.04 -7.19 9.58
C VAL A 12 5.49 -6.94 11.02
N ALA A 13 4.99 -7.71 11.99
CA ALA A 13 5.40 -7.57 13.38
C ALA A 13 6.90 -7.82 13.58
N LEU A 14 7.48 -8.81 12.86
CA LEU A 14 8.92 -9.06 12.87
C LEU A 14 9.72 -7.88 12.30
N ALA A 15 9.26 -7.30 11.20
CA ALA A 15 9.89 -6.12 10.62
C ALA A 15 9.87 -4.94 11.62
N TRP A 16 8.72 -4.71 12.28
CA TRP A 16 8.59 -3.65 13.29
C TRP A 16 9.49 -3.89 14.50
N LYS A 17 9.61 -5.15 14.95
CA LYS A 17 10.58 -5.50 15.98
C LYS A 17 12.00 -5.08 15.61
N GLN A 18 12.42 -5.35 14.37
CA GLN A 18 13.77 -5.03 13.89
C GLN A 18 13.99 -3.52 13.71
N VAL A 19 12.94 -2.78 13.35
CA VAL A 19 12.97 -1.31 13.27
C VAL A 19 12.99 -0.68 14.66
N ASN A 20 12.33 -1.28 15.64
CA ASN A 20 12.20 -0.82 17.03
C ASN A 20 11.68 0.64 17.10
N PRO A 21 10.41 0.90 16.73
CA PRO A 21 9.82 2.23 16.82
C PRO A 21 9.73 2.69 18.29
N ASP A 22 9.73 4.01 18.53
CA ASP A 22 9.61 4.57 19.89
C ASP A 22 8.21 4.35 20.47
N VAL A 23 7.17 4.49 19.63
CA VAL A 23 5.76 4.36 20.04
C VAL A 23 4.98 3.49 19.04
N CYS A 24 4.17 2.60 19.57
CA CYS A 24 3.14 1.89 18.82
C CYS A 24 1.80 2.04 19.55
N ALA A 25 0.80 2.64 18.91
CA ALA A 25 -0.55 2.70 19.44
C ALA A 25 -1.51 2.00 18.49
N ALA A 26 -2.30 1.07 19.00
CA ALA A 26 -3.20 0.29 18.17
C ALA A 26 -4.47 -0.13 18.91
N TYR A 27 -5.53 -0.34 18.12
CA TYR A 27 -6.77 -0.99 18.53
C TYR A 27 -6.97 -2.24 17.67
N PRO A 28 -7.17 -3.43 18.28
CA PRO A 28 -7.23 -4.68 17.53
C PRO A 28 -8.50 -4.77 16.68
N ILE A 29 -8.33 -5.08 15.40
CA ILE A 29 -9.42 -5.31 14.44
C ILE A 29 -9.02 -6.42 13.46
N THR A 30 -9.92 -7.39 13.19
CA THR A 30 -9.69 -8.45 12.21
C THR A 30 -9.54 -7.85 10.79
N PRO A 31 -8.54 -8.30 9.96
CA PRO A 31 -7.56 -9.36 10.21
C PRO A 31 -6.19 -8.88 10.73
N GLN A 32 -5.98 -7.62 11.11
CA GLN A 32 -4.69 -7.11 11.55
C GLN A 32 -4.29 -7.50 13.00
N THR A 33 -5.18 -8.11 13.77
CA THR A 33 -4.99 -8.37 15.20
C THR A 33 -3.66 -9.08 15.51
N ILE A 34 -3.23 -10.01 14.66
CA ILE A 34 -1.96 -10.75 14.83
C ILE A 34 -0.75 -9.80 14.80
N ILE A 35 -0.78 -8.71 14.01
CA ILE A 35 0.32 -7.72 13.98
C ILE A 35 0.55 -7.16 15.38
N VAL A 36 -0.52 -6.65 15.99
CA VAL A 36 -0.43 -5.98 17.30
C VAL A 36 -0.20 -6.96 18.43
N GLU A 37 -0.79 -8.17 18.40
CA GLU A 37 -0.55 -9.21 19.38
C GLU A 37 0.92 -9.64 19.38
N ARG A 38 1.47 -9.99 18.22
CA ARG A 38 2.88 -10.38 18.08
C ARG A 38 3.83 -9.25 18.47
N PHE A 39 3.50 -8.02 18.12
CA PHE A 39 4.34 -6.89 18.49
C PHE A 39 4.28 -6.62 20.01
N SER A 40 3.10 -6.75 20.63
CA SER A 40 2.98 -6.64 22.09
C SER A 40 3.73 -7.74 22.84
N ASP A 41 3.81 -8.97 22.28
CA ASP A 41 4.66 -10.04 22.85
C ASP A 41 6.14 -9.60 22.88
N TYR A 42 6.66 -9.02 21.77
CA TYR A 42 8.05 -8.51 21.74
C TYR A 42 8.30 -7.41 22.78
N VAL A 43 7.32 -6.54 23.01
CA VAL A 43 7.40 -5.50 24.06
C VAL A 43 7.43 -6.16 25.44
N ALA A 44 6.51 -7.11 25.71
CA ALA A 44 6.41 -7.81 26.98
C ALA A 44 7.67 -8.64 27.31
N ASP A 45 8.30 -9.23 26.30
CA ASP A 45 9.52 -10.02 26.42
C ASP A 45 10.80 -9.15 26.51
N GLY A 46 10.66 -7.81 26.37
CA GLY A 46 11.79 -6.86 26.41
C GLY A 46 12.69 -6.94 25.20
N GLU A 47 12.18 -7.39 24.06
CA GLU A 47 12.93 -7.49 22.81
C GLU A 47 12.97 -6.17 22.02
N VAL A 48 12.15 -5.20 22.40
CA VAL A 48 12.07 -3.83 21.88
C VAL A 48 11.88 -2.81 23.01
N ASP A 49 12.26 -1.57 22.75
CA ASP A 49 12.14 -0.45 23.71
C ASP A 49 10.88 0.39 23.48
N THR A 50 9.94 -0.11 22.70
CA THR A 50 8.75 0.60 22.25
C THR A 50 7.75 0.81 23.39
N GLU A 51 7.24 2.04 23.55
CA GLU A 51 6.04 2.30 24.34
C GLU A 51 4.80 1.83 23.58
N PHE A 52 4.17 0.76 24.06
CA PHE A 52 2.97 0.18 23.45
C PHE A 52 1.71 0.72 24.14
N VAL A 53 0.96 1.57 23.41
CA VAL A 53 -0.22 2.25 23.96
C VAL A 53 -1.50 1.55 23.54
N CYS A 54 -2.17 0.90 24.49
CA CYS A 54 -3.52 0.39 24.29
C CYS A 54 -4.54 1.54 24.36
N VAL A 55 -5.39 1.63 23.37
CA VAL A 55 -6.41 2.70 23.26
C VAL A 55 -7.81 2.09 23.16
N GLU A 56 -8.85 2.93 23.31
CA GLU A 56 -10.25 2.50 23.28
C GLU A 56 -10.88 2.52 21.87
N SER A 57 -10.16 3.08 20.87
CA SER A 57 -10.65 3.15 19.50
C SER A 57 -9.52 3.38 18.50
N GLU A 58 -9.77 3.07 17.23
CA GLU A 58 -8.83 3.34 16.14
C GLU A 58 -8.57 4.85 15.97
N HIS A 59 -9.59 5.69 16.14
CA HIS A 59 -9.44 7.14 16.10
C HIS A 59 -8.42 7.61 17.15
N SER A 60 -8.52 7.12 18.38
CA SER A 60 -7.57 7.41 19.45
C SER A 60 -6.17 6.86 19.14
N ALA A 61 -6.07 5.67 18.52
CA ALA A 61 -4.79 5.11 18.08
C ALA A 61 -4.04 6.08 17.14
N LEU A 62 -4.70 6.54 16.09
CA LEU A 62 -4.07 7.47 15.14
C LEU A 62 -3.79 8.84 15.77
N THR A 63 -4.66 9.31 16.69
CA THR A 63 -4.45 10.56 17.41
C THR A 63 -3.20 10.50 18.29
N VAL A 64 -3.01 9.39 19.03
CA VAL A 64 -1.80 9.14 19.85
C VAL A 64 -0.57 9.09 18.91
N CYS A 65 -0.63 8.35 17.82
CA CYS A 65 0.48 8.24 16.86
C CYS A 65 0.85 9.59 16.26
N THR A 66 -0.14 10.40 15.86
CA THR A 66 0.10 11.74 15.30
C THR A 66 0.74 12.66 16.33
N GLY A 67 0.26 12.62 17.58
CA GLY A 67 0.83 13.42 18.67
C GLY A 67 2.24 13.00 19.04
N SER A 68 2.51 11.70 19.16
CA SER A 68 3.84 11.15 19.46
C SER A 68 4.85 11.47 18.36
N CYS A 69 4.46 11.30 17.10
CA CYS A 69 5.30 11.63 15.96
C CYS A 69 5.61 13.12 15.89
N SER A 70 4.62 13.99 16.16
CA SER A 70 4.83 15.44 16.26
C SER A 70 5.75 15.82 17.42
N ALA A 71 5.75 15.03 18.50
CA ALA A 71 6.67 15.21 19.62
C ALA A 71 8.12 14.80 19.31
N GLY A 72 8.32 14.02 18.25
CA GLY A 72 9.64 13.58 17.77
C GLY A 72 9.89 12.08 17.88
N ALA A 73 8.87 11.25 18.12
CA ALA A 73 8.98 9.81 18.21
C ALA A 73 8.76 9.13 16.83
N ARG A 74 9.53 8.10 16.52
CA ARG A 74 9.21 7.17 15.42
C ARG A 74 8.00 6.36 15.82
N THR A 75 6.92 6.40 15.01
CA THR A 75 5.62 5.92 15.45
C THR A 75 4.98 4.99 14.43
N PHE A 76 4.48 3.85 14.90
CA PHE A 76 3.81 2.85 14.07
C PHE A 76 2.40 2.58 14.58
N THR A 77 1.49 2.19 13.66
CA THR A 77 0.14 1.70 13.96
C THR A 77 -0.31 0.69 12.92
N ALA A 78 -1.37 -0.05 13.24
CA ALA A 78 -2.01 -0.97 12.30
C ALA A 78 -3.54 -0.89 12.41
N THR A 79 -4.22 -1.10 11.29
CA THR A 79 -5.69 -1.08 11.23
C THR A 79 -6.23 -1.87 10.05
N SER A 80 -7.56 -1.83 9.87
CA SER A 80 -8.30 -2.51 8.80
C SER A 80 -9.69 -1.89 8.66
N SER A 81 -10.28 -1.88 7.45
CA SER A 81 -11.72 -1.67 7.21
C SER A 81 -12.33 -0.48 7.98
N GLN A 82 -13.32 -0.78 8.84
CA GLN A 82 -14.00 0.22 9.68
C GLN A 82 -13.04 0.98 10.59
N GLY A 83 -11.95 0.33 11.03
CA GLY A 83 -10.92 1.00 11.80
C GLY A 83 -10.27 2.13 11.01
N LEU A 84 -9.90 1.89 9.74
CA LEU A 84 -9.40 2.94 8.86
C LEU A 84 -10.45 4.01 8.59
N ALA A 85 -11.71 3.60 8.38
CA ALA A 85 -12.82 4.54 8.20
C ALA A 85 -13.05 5.40 9.45
N TYR A 86 -12.87 4.84 10.65
CA TYR A 86 -12.98 5.60 11.91
C TYR A 86 -11.78 6.53 12.13
N MET A 87 -10.61 6.22 11.58
CA MET A 87 -9.44 7.09 11.55
C MET A 87 -9.55 8.23 10.52
N TRP A 88 -10.55 8.23 9.65
CA TRP A 88 -10.56 9.06 8.42
C TRP A 88 -10.39 10.57 8.72
N GLU A 89 -11.00 11.08 9.77
CA GLU A 89 -10.84 12.48 10.18
C GLU A 89 -9.37 12.84 10.41
N MET A 90 -8.61 11.93 11.03
CA MET A 90 -7.21 12.16 11.38
C MET A 90 -6.25 11.98 10.18
N LEU A 91 -6.63 11.25 9.15
CA LEU A 91 -5.73 10.99 8.01
C LEU A 91 -5.25 12.29 7.33
N PRO A 92 -6.13 13.22 6.89
CA PRO A 92 -5.68 14.47 6.29
C PRO A 92 -5.00 15.42 7.29
N ILE A 93 -5.31 15.33 8.59
CA ILE A 93 -4.62 16.09 9.63
C ILE A 93 -3.18 15.60 9.77
N THR A 94 -2.98 14.30 9.89
CA THR A 94 -1.66 13.66 10.02
C THR A 94 -0.73 14.03 8.85
N SER A 95 -1.23 13.95 7.61
CA SER A 95 -0.45 14.33 6.43
C SER A 95 -0.15 15.83 6.38
N ALA A 96 -1.13 16.68 6.71
CA ALA A 96 -0.96 18.13 6.74
C ALA A 96 0.04 18.59 7.82
N MET A 97 0.10 17.88 8.94
CA MET A 97 1.09 18.11 9.99
C MET A 97 2.49 17.59 9.64
N ARG A 98 2.65 16.93 8.50
CA ARG A 98 3.94 16.39 8.02
C ARG A 98 4.55 15.41 9.03
N THR A 99 3.71 14.54 9.61
CA THR A 99 4.10 13.50 10.57
C THR A 99 4.38 12.19 9.85
N PRO A 100 5.66 11.76 9.72
CA PRO A 100 6.07 10.61 8.91
C PRO A 100 5.86 9.29 9.66
N LEU A 101 4.64 8.97 10.03
CA LEU A 101 4.32 7.70 10.69
C LEU A 101 4.00 6.58 9.70
N VAL A 102 4.17 5.33 10.14
CA VAL A 102 3.89 4.13 9.35
C VAL A 102 2.62 3.45 9.86
N MET A 103 1.69 3.15 8.93
CA MET A 103 0.47 2.40 9.21
C MET A 103 0.42 1.14 8.36
N ALA A 104 0.36 -0.04 8.99
CA ALA A 104 0.02 -1.27 8.29
C ALA A 104 -1.50 -1.38 8.15
N VAL A 105 -1.97 -1.61 6.93
CA VAL A 105 -3.40 -1.81 6.62
C VAL A 105 -3.60 -3.23 6.12
N ALA A 106 -4.20 -4.07 6.95
CA ALA A 106 -4.67 -5.39 6.55
C ALA A 106 -6.01 -5.21 5.82
N ASN A 107 -5.95 -5.06 4.49
CA ASN A 107 -7.10 -4.64 3.68
C ASN A 107 -8.31 -5.57 3.84
N ARG A 108 -9.45 -4.97 4.11
CA ARG A 108 -10.71 -5.65 4.38
C ARG A 108 -11.88 -4.83 3.86
N ALA A 109 -12.91 -5.52 3.37
CA ALA A 109 -14.16 -4.92 2.92
C ALA A 109 -14.76 -3.95 3.95
N ILE A 110 -15.27 -2.82 3.48
CA ILE A 110 -16.05 -1.87 4.29
C ILE A 110 -17.44 -2.41 4.49
N SER A 111 -17.94 -2.38 5.74
CA SER A 111 -19.27 -2.87 6.08
C SER A 111 -20.38 -2.13 5.38
N GLY A 112 -21.38 -2.93 5.03
CA GLY A 112 -22.63 -2.63 4.42
C GLY A 112 -22.91 -3.52 3.22
N PRO A 113 -23.05 -4.87 3.41
CA PRO A 113 -23.10 -5.71 4.63
C PRO A 113 -21.72 -5.92 5.28
N ILE A 114 -21.69 -6.39 6.55
CA ILE A 114 -20.44 -6.73 7.22
C ILE A 114 -19.77 -7.92 6.54
N ASN A 115 -18.48 -7.76 6.27
CA ASN A 115 -17.62 -8.80 5.74
C ASN A 115 -16.20 -8.60 6.30
N ILE A 116 -15.55 -9.68 6.73
CA ILE A 116 -14.21 -9.60 7.33
C ILE A 116 -13.07 -9.92 6.33
N ASN A 117 -13.42 -10.36 5.13
CA ASN A 117 -12.46 -10.79 4.13
C ASN A 117 -11.98 -9.61 3.28
N ASN A 118 -10.96 -9.90 2.46
CA ASN A 118 -10.26 -8.91 1.67
C ASN A 118 -11.13 -8.25 0.60
N ASP A 119 -11.04 -6.95 0.54
CA ASP A 119 -11.08 -6.10 -0.65
C ASP A 119 -10.32 -4.80 -0.37
N HIS A 120 -10.25 -3.89 -1.31
CA HIS A 120 -9.48 -2.65 -1.17
C HIS A 120 -10.35 -1.42 -0.85
N GLY A 121 -11.61 -1.65 -0.41
CA GLY A 121 -12.56 -0.56 -0.13
C GLY A 121 -12.10 0.39 0.95
N ASP A 122 -11.38 -0.11 1.95
CA ASP A 122 -10.82 0.67 3.03
C ASP A 122 -9.77 1.66 2.55
N VAL A 123 -8.68 1.17 1.98
CA VAL A 123 -7.55 2.02 1.55
C VAL A 123 -7.89 2.90 0.35
N MET A 124 -8.78 2.45 -0.54
CA MET A 124 -9.23 3.26 -1.68
C MET A 124 -10.07 4.45 -1.24
N SER A 125 -10.80 4.37 -0.13
CA SER A 125 -11.49 5.50 0.46
C SER A 125 -10.54 6.56 1.03
N ALA A 126 -9.32 6.15 1.39
CA ALA A 126 -8.28 7.01 1.98
C ALA A 126 -7.26 7.54 0.96
N ARG A 127 -7.38 7.22 -0.35
CA ARG A 127 -6.36 7.53 -1.37
C ARG A 127 -6.04 9.01 -1.56
N ASP A 128 -6.96 9.91 -1.18
CA ASP A 128 -6.84 11.36 -1.38
C ASP A 128 -6.48 12.12 -0.09
N THR A 129 -6.03 11.41 0.95
CA THR A 129 -5.74 11.99 2.27
C THR A 129 -4.29 12.45 2.46
N GLY A 130 -3.45 12.35 1.42
CA GLY A 130 -2.07 12.83 1.46
C GLY A 130 -1.07 11.82 2.04
N TRP A 131 -1.43 10.56 2.14
CA TRP A 131 -0.57 9.47 2.57
C TRP A 131 0.10 8.79 1.36
N LEU A 132 1.35 8.37 1.53
CA LEU A 132 1.95 7.40 0.62
C LEU A 132 1.20 6.07 0.75
N GLN A 133 1.04 5.35 -0.37
CA GLN A 133 0.37 4.04 -0.37
C GLN A 133 1.19 3.03 -1.16
N ILE A 134 1.59 1.94 -0.51
CA ILE A 134 2.37 0.86 -1.09
C ILE A 134 1.70 -0.49 -0.83
N PHE A 135 1.68 -1.37 -1.84
CA PHE A 135 1.01 -2.68 -1.80
C PHE A 135 2.00 -3.83 -1.88
N ALA A 136 1.82 -4.83 -1.03
CA ALA A 136 2.57 -6.09 -1.05
C ALA A 136 1.89 -7.13 -1.95
N GLU A 137 2.70 -7.90 -2.69
CA GLU A 137 2.25 -9.06 -3.47
C GLU A 137 2.18 -10.35 -2.61
N ASN A 138 3.13 -10.51 -1.69
CA ASN A 138 3.34 -11.72 -0.91
C ASN A 138 3.90 -11.41 0.48
N VAL A 139 4.09 -12.44 1.31
CA VAL A 139 4.56 -12.29 2.70
C VAL A 139 5.98 -11.70 2.77
N GLN A 140 6.88 -12.08 1.84
CA GLN A 140 8.23 -11.49 1.80
C GLN A 140 8.15 -9.98 1.56
N GLU A 141 7.28 -9.54 0.66
CA GLU A 141 7.10 -8.12 0.37
C GLU A 141 6.46 -7.37 1.53
N ALA A 142 5.49 -7.98 2.22
CA ALA A 142 4.88 -7.37 3.42
C ALA A 142 5.95 -7.05 4.48
N TYR A 143 6.89 -7.95 4.70
CA TYR A 143 8.05 -7.74 5.57
C TYR A 143 8.98 -6.65 5.04
N ASP A 144 9.42 -6.75 3.77
CA ASP A 144 10.38 -5.82 3.18
C ASP A 144 9.84 -4.40 3.12
N ILE A 145 8.57 -4.24 2.71
CA ILE A 145 7.89 -2.94 2.66
C ILE A 145 7.78 -2.31 4.05
N SER A 146 7.58 -3.11 5.10
CA SER A 146 7.52 -2.61 6.48
C SER A 146 8.87 -2.07 6.98
N ILE A 147 10.00 -2.56 6.42
CA ILE A 147 11.34 -2.02 6.67
C ILE A 147 11.61 -0.78 5.81
N ILE A 148 11.14 -0.78 4.57
CA ILE A 148 11.31 0.32 3.61
C ILE A 148 10.50 1.55 4.02
N ALA A 149 9.29 1.35 4.56
CA ALA A 149 8.32 2.40 4.84
C ALA A 149 8.85 3.57 5.69
N PRO A 150 9.54 3.35 6.83
CA PRO A 150 10.10 4.47 7.61
C PRO A 150 11.13 5.27 6.82
N ARG A 151 11.95 4.63 5.97
CA ARG A 151 12.93 5.34 5.13
C ARG A 151 12.26 6.27 4.11
N LEU A 152 11.09 5.88 3.60
CA LEU A 152 10.31 6.70 2.67
C LEU A 152 9.63 7.84 3.42
N ALA A 153 8.90 7.53 4.49
CA ALA A 153 8.12 8.49 5.24
C ALA A 153 8.99 9.59 5.88
N GLU A 154 10.11 9.18 6.49
CA GLU A 154 11.03 10.05 7.25
C GLU A 154 12.03 10.82 6.36
N HIS A 155 12.05 10.58 5.05
CA HIS A 155 12.99 11.26 4.16
C HIS A 155 12.78 12.79 4.24
N PRO A 156 13.84 13.62 4.34
CA PRO A 156 13.70 15.07 4.51
C PRO A 156 12.85 15.78 3.44
N ASP A 157 12.91 15.30 2.20
CA ASP A 157 12.15 15.87 1.09
C ASP A 157 10.69 15.37 1.04
N VAL A 158 10.35 14.32 1.83
CA VAL A 158 9.03 13.69 1.85
C VAL A 158 8.26 14.09 3.09
N GLN A 159 8.66 13.62 4.28
CA GLN A 159 7.99 13.89 5.55
C GLN A 159 6.47 13.71 5.44
N LEU A 160 6.02 12.54 4.96
CA LEU A 160 4.62 12.18 4.80
C LEU A 160 4.35 10.81 5.45
N PRO A 161 3.17 10.62 6.03
CA PRO A 161 2.80 9.29 6.53
C PRO A 161 2.62 8.29 5.39
N ILE A 162 2.79 7.01 5.70
CA ILE A 162 2.71 5.93 4.72
C ILE A 162 1.79 4.80 5.19
N MET A 163 0.95 4.29 4.28
CA MET A 163 0.17 3.06 4.43
C MET A 163 0.88 1.92 3.70
N THR A 164 1.21 0.86 4.43
CA THR A 164 1.68 -0.41 3.87
C THR A 164 0.50 -1.38 3.81
N ASN A 165 0.09 -1.76 2.59
CA ASN A 165 -1.13 -2.49 2.34
C ASN A 165 -0.85 -3.97 2.09
N LEU A 166 -1.59 -4.84 2.76
CA LEU A 166 -1.55 -6.28 2.55
C LEU A 166 -2.96 -6.88 2.54
N ASP A 167 -3.19 -7.76 1.58
CA ASP A 167 -4.50 -8.37 1.35
C ASP A 167 -4.93 -9.21 2.56
N GLY A 168 -6.00 -8.81 3.24
CA GLY A 168 -6.52 -9.45 4.44
C GLY A 168 -6.90 -10.92 4.19
N PHE A 169 -6.57 -11.81 5.14
CA PHE A 169 -6.64 -13.26 5.07
C PHE A 169 -5.76 -13.90 3.98
N ILE A 170 -5.65 -13.30 2.79
CA ILE A 170 -4.84 -13.84 1.69
C ILE A 170 -3.35 -13.75 2.04
N LEU A 171 -2.85 -12.57 2.42
CA LEU A 171 -1.46 -12.40 2.87
C LEU A 171 -1.33 -12.43 4.38
N THR A 172 -2.27 -11.83 5.11
CA THR A 172 -2.18 -11.72 6.57
C THR A 172 -2.12 -13.07 7.25
N HIS A 173 -2.79 -14.09 6.74
CA HIS A 173 -2.93 -15.41 7.37
C HIS A 173 -2.30 -16.57 6.59
N ALA A 174 -1.97 -16.39 5.30
CA ALA A 174 -1.26 -17.42 4.55
C ALA A 174 0.19 -17.56 5.04
N ILE A 175 0.63 -18.79 5.22
CA ILE A 175 2.01 -19.11 5.62
C ILE A 175 2.85 -19.25 4.35
N GLU A 176 3.87 -18.43 4.23
CA GLU A 176 4.83 -18.48 3.13
C GLU A 176 6.27 -18.51 3.66
N ARG A 177 7.21 -18.79 2.76
CA ARG A 177 8.63 -18.69 3.06
C ARG A 177 9.05 -17.23 3.15
N LEU A 178 9.68 -16.87 4.25
CA LEU A 178 10.31 -15.57 4.48
C LEU A 178 11.81 -15.73 4.69
N THR A 179 12.61 -14.95 3.99
CA THR A 179 14.05 -14.78 4.22
C THR A 179 14.29 -13.42 4.89
N PRO A 180 14.33 -13.36 6.23
CA PRO A 180 14.51 -12.11 6.95
C PRO A 180 15.95 -11.59 6.82
N LEU A 181 16.12 -10.27 6.97
CA LEU A 181 17.44 -9.64 7.12
C LEU A 181 17.94 -9.77 8.56
N GLU A 182 19.24 -9.67 8.76
CA GLU A 182 19.83 -9.58 10.10
C GLU A 182 19.43 -8.24 10.76
N ASP A 183 19.19 -8.25 12.08
CA ASP A 183 18.73 -7.08 12.83
C ASP A 183 19.67 -5.87 12.66
N SER A 184 20.98 -6.12 12.64
CA SER A 184 21.97 -5.06 12.41
C SER A 184 21.87 -4.41 11.04
N VAL A 185 21.55 -5.20 10.01
CA VAL A 185 21.36 -4.70 8.63
C VAL A 185 20.09 -3.84 8.54
N VAL A 186 19.00 -4.27 9.17
CA VAL A 186 17.76 -3.49 9.22
C VAL A 186 17.97 -2.17 9.97
N LYS A 187 18.64 -2.23 11.14
CA LYS A 187 18.94 -1.05 11.94
C LYS A 187 19.83 -0.04 11.20
N GLU A 188 20.85 -0.52 10.49
CA GLU A 188 21.72 0.33 9.67
C GLU A 188 20.96 0.96 8.49
N PHE A 189 20.13 0.17 7.80
CA PHE A 189 19.33 0.65 6.65
C PHE A 189 18.31 1.69 7.07
N VAL A 190 17.54 1.44 8.12
CA VAL A 190 16.52 2.38 8.60
C VAL A 190 17.15 3.63 9.19
N GLY A 191 18.24 3.47 9.94
CA GLY A 191 18.96 4.57 10.58
C GLY A 191 18.21 5.21 11.75
N GLU A 192 18.82 6.24 12.31
CA GLU A 192 18.23 7.02 13.40
C GLU A 192 17.16 7.97 12.87
N PHE A 193 16.01 8.03 13.54
CA PHE A 193 14.96 9.01 13.21
C PHE A 193 15.41 10.42 13.58
N LYS A 194 15.30 11.33 12.63
CA LYS A 194 15.59 12.77 12.83
C LYS A 194 14.33 13.55 12.59
N PRO A 195 13.56 13.82 13.65
CA PRO A 195 12.27 14.51 13.51
C PRO A 195 12.46 15.92 12.96
N PHE A 196 11.57 16.29 12.04
CA PHE A 196 11.50 17.63 11.51
C PHE A 196 10.61 18.49 12.41
N MET A 197 11.18 19.54 12.99
CA MET A 197 10.47 20.51 13.86
C MET A 197 9.65 19.84 14.99
N PRO A 198 10.28 19.06 15.89
CA PRO A 198 9.54 18.35 16.93
C PRO A 198 8.99 19.32 18.00
N LEU A 199 7.76 19.06 18.48
CA LEU A 199 7.11 19.88 19.52
C LEU A 199 7.89 19.93 20.83
N LEU A 200 8.71 18.91 21.13
CA LEU A 200 9.52 18.86 22.35
C LEU A 200 10.85 19.62 22.27
N ASP A 201 11.16 20.22 21.11
CA ASP A 201 12.31 21.14 21.01
C ASP A 201 11.93 22.54 21.53
N TYR A 202 11.93 22.69 22.84
CA TYR A 202 11.62 23.96 23.51
C TYR A 202 12.65 25.08 23.27
N LYS A 203 13.78 24.79 22.64
CA LYS A 203 14.76 25.80 22.21
C LYS A 203 14.36 26.46 20.88
N ASN A 204 13.67 25.70 20.02
CA ASN A 204 13.14 26.16 18.74
C ASN A 204 11.63 25.85 18.69
N PRO A 205 10.81 26.58 19.45
CA PRO A 205 9.38 26.28 19.57
C PRO A 205 8.65 26.43 18.25
N VAL A 206 7.81 25.44 17.95
CA VAL A 206 6.99 25.37 16.74
C VAL A 206 5.53 25.14 17.10
N SER A 207 4.63 25.41 16.18
CA SER A 207 3.21 25.07 16.30
C SER A 207 2.81 24.14 15.15
N HIS A 208 2.08 23.09 15.51
CA HIS A 208 1.45 22.18 14.56
C HIS A 208 -0.07 22.36 14.57
N GLY A 209 -0.75 22.01 13.47
CA GLY A 209 -2.21 22.04 13.41
C GLY A 209 -2.79 23.47 13.40
N LEU A 210 -2.21 24.34 12.62
CA LEU A 210 -2.65 25.75 12.48
C LEU A 210 -4.06 25.82 11.88
N MET A 211 -4.81 26.85 12.28
CA MET A 211 -6.03 27.25 11.57
C MET A 211 -5.65 28.25 10.47
N ASP A 212 -5.76 27.80 9.23
CA ASP A 212 -5.46 28.64 8.07
C ASP A 212 -6.65 29.47 7.62
N GLY A 213 -6.37 30.73 7.26
CA GLY A 213 -7.28 31.52 6.47
C GLY A 213 -7.15 31.25 4.97
N PRO A 214 -7.99 31.87 4.14
CA PRO A 214 -7.98 31.70 2.66
C PRO A 214 -6.62 31.99 2.02
N ASP A 215 -5.83 32.86 2.63
CA ASP A 215 -4.55 33.33 2.10
C ASP A 215 -3.40 32.32 2.22
N PHE A 216 -3.56 31.27 3.06
CA PHE A 216 -2.47 30.31 3.36
C PHE A 216 -2.86 28.84 3.17
N TYR A 217 -4.14 28.50 3.19
CA TYR A 217 -4.60 27.12 3.13
C TYR A 217 -4.17 26.42 1.82
N TYR A 218 -4.24 27.14 0.67
CA TYR A 218 -3.89 26.60 -0.63
C TYR A 218 -2.37 26.33 -0.71
N GLU A 219 -1.56 27.24 -0.21
CA GLU A 219 -0.09 27.12 -0.18
C GLU A 219 0.34 25.93 0.69
N HIS A 220 -0.27 25.73 1.85
CA HIS A 220 0.03 24.55 2.69
C HIS A 220 -0.41 23.24 2.03
N LYS A 221 -1.56 23.23 1.34
CA LYS A 221 -1.95 22.07 0.52
C LYS A 221 -0.98 21.81 -0.64
N TYR A 222 -0.48 22.85 -1.28
CA TYR A 222 0.49 22.74 -2.37
C TYR A 222 1.82 22.15 -1.87
N GLN A 223 2.25 22.44 -0.66
CA GLN A 223 3.43 21.81 -0.05
C GLN A 223 3.28 20.28 0.09
N LEU A 224 2.06 19.77 0.32
CA LEU A 224 1.82 18.32 0.30
C LEU A 224 1.98 17.73 -1.10
N VAL A 225 1.52 18.45 -2.12
CA VAL A 225 1.72 18.06 -3.53
C VAL A 225 3.20 17.97 -3.85
N GLN A 226 3.99 19.00 -3.50
CA GLN A 226 5.44 19.02 -3.72
C GLN A 226 6.16 17.86 -3.01
N ALA A 227 5.76 17.55 -1.78
CA ALA A 227 6.30 16.39 -1.05
C ALA A 227 5.95 15.05 -1.73
N MET A 228 4.72 14.91 -2.21
CA MET A 228 4.28 13.73 -2.95
C MET A 228 5.02 13.57 -4.29
N GLU A 229 5.31 14.67 -4.99
CA GLU A 229 6.12 14.67 -6.21
C GLU A 229 7.58 14.29 -5.92
N ALA A 230 8.18 14.84 -4.86
CA ALA A 230 9.52 14.49 -4.43
C ALA A 230 9.64 13.01 -4.04
N ALA A 231 8.58 12.44 -3.47
CA ALA A 231 8.55 11.02 -3.08
C ALA A 231 8.81 10.06 -4.24
N VAL A 232 8.50 10.43 -5.50
CA VAL A 232 8.76 9.57 -6.68
C VAL A 232 10.23 9.19 -6.77
N LYS A 233 11.12 10.19 -6.71
CA LYS A 233 12.56 9.96 -6.79
C LYS A 233 13.08 9.25 -5.55
N VAL A 234 12.60 9.63 -4.36
CA VAL A 234 13.00 9.01 -3.09
C VAL A 234 12.65 7.52 -3.06
N ILE A 235 11.48 7.14 -3.56
CA ILE A 235 11.06 5.73 -3.65
C ILE A 235 12.02 4.94 -4.52
N GLU A 236 12.40 5.45 -5.69
CA GLU A 236 13.35 4.78 -6.58
C GLU A 236 14.71 4.58 -5.90
N ASP A 237 15.24 5.61 -5.27
CA ASP A 237 16.54 5.57 -4.59
C ASP A 237 16.53 4.58 -3.41
N VAL A 238 15.49 4.63 -2.57
CA VAL A 238 15.34 3.72 -1.42
C VAL A 238 15.17 2.26 -1.87
N PHE A 239 14.43 2.00 -2.95
CA PHE A 239 14.33 0.66 -3.52
C PHE A 239 15.68 0.14 -4.03
N GLU A 240 16.51 1.00 -4.65
CA GLU A 240 17.86 0.64 -5.05
C GLU A 240 18.79 0.38 -3.86
N GLU A 241 18.70 1.19 -2.80
CA GLU A 241 19.45 0.98 -1.54
C GLU A 241 19.03 -0.37 -0.91
N PHE A 242 17.73 -0.64 -0.83
CA PHE A 242 17.23 -1.90 -0.28
C PHE A 242 17.66 -3.11 -1.10
N ALA A 243 17.69 -3.00 -2.43
CA ALA A 243 18.17 -4.08 -3.29
C ALA A 243 19.63 -4.45 -3.04
N LYS A 244 20.49 -3.48 -2.68
CA LYS A 244 21.91 -3.72 -2.38
C LYS A 244 22.12 -4.54 -1.10
N ILE A 245 21.25 -4.36 -0.11
CA ILE A 245 21.36 -5.06 1.18
C ILE A 245 20.59 -6.40 1.23
N SER A 246 19.49 -6.50 0.47
CA SER A 246 18.60 -7.66 0.49
C SER A 246 18.79 -8.61 -0.70
N GLY A 247 19.35 -8.11 -1.80
CA GLY A 247 19.35 -8.80 -3.09
C GLY A 247 17.98 -8.83 -3.77
N ARG A 248 16.94 -8.23 -3.18
CA ARG A 248 15.56 -8.18 -3.72
C ARG A 248 15.31 -6.81 -4.34
N LYS A 249 14.90 -6.80 -5.61
CA LYS A 249 14.66 -5.57 -6.38
C LYS A 249 13.17 -5.29 -6.45
N TYR A 250 12.79 -4.05 -6.15
CA TYR A 250 11.43 -3.55 -6.25
C TYR A 250 11.35 -2.37 -7.20
N ASN A 251 10.20 -2.24 -7.88
CA ASN A 251 9.90 -1.12 -8.76
C ASN A 251 8.58 -0.47 -8.35
N MET A 252 8.36 0.79 -8.71
CA MET A 252 7.09 1.47 -8.49
C MET A 252 5.93 0.80 -9.24
N VAL A 253 6.23 0.25 -10.42
CA VAL A 253 5.34 -0.61 -11.20
C VAL A 253 6.10 -1.89 -11.51
N GLU A 254 5.57 -3.03 -11.09
CA GLU A 254 6.09 -4.34 -11.46
C GLU A 254 5.48 -4.79 -12.77
N GLU A 255 6.28 -5.40 -13.62
CA GLU A 255 5.88 -5.86 -14.94
C GLU A 255 6.15 -7.36 -15.09
N TYR A 256 5.23 -8.05 -15.73
CA TYR A 256 5.42 -9.44 -16.11
C TYR A 256 4.97 -9.67 -17.54
N MET A 257 5.93 -9.99 -18.42
CA MET A 257 5.73 -10.22 -19.84
C MET A 257 5.03 -9.08 -20.59
N CYS A 258 5.31 -7.81 -20.22
CA CYS A 258 4.65 -6.64 -20.83
C CYS A 258 5.31 -6.18 -22.14
N ASP A 259 6.61 -6.43 -22.38
CA ASP A 259 7.37 -5.86 -23.50
C ASP A 259 6.72 -6.10 -24.86
N ASP A 260 6.41 -7.37 -25.19
CA ASP A 260 5.80 -7.77 -26.47
C ASP A 260 4.29 -8.03 -26.36
N ALA A 261 3.68 -7.73 -25.20
CA ALA A 261 2.25 -7.93 -24.97
C ALA A 261 1.42 -7.00 -25.85
N GLU A 262 0.34 -7.53 -26.39
CA GLU A 262 -0.70 -6.78 -27.09
C GLU A 262 -1.87 -6.41 -26.15
N TYR A 263 -2.05 -7.21 -25.11
CA TYR A 263 -3.10 -7.06 -24.09
C TYR A 263 -2.44 -7.10 -22.71
N VAL A 264 -2.76 -6.16 -21.86
CA VAL A 264 -2.17 -6.04 -20.52
C VAL A 264 -3.27 -5.95 -19.47
N ALA A 265 -3.10 -6.68 -18.36
CA ALA A 265 -3.91 -6.47 -17.17
C ALA A 265 -3.16 -5.58 -16.18
N VAL A 266 -3.89 -4.70 -15.47
CA VAL A 266 -3.38 -3.90 -14.35
C VAL A 266 -4.08 -4.36 -13.09
N VAL A 267 -3.33 -4.83 -12.09
CA VAL A 267 -3.86 -5.40 -10.83
C VAL A 267 -3.13 -4.83 -9.63
N LEU A 268 -3.67 -5.00 -8.41
CA LEU A 268 -3.03 -4.64 -7.14
C LEU A 268 -2.86 -5.85 -6.22
N GLY A 269 -1.86 -5.78 -5.35
CA GLY A 269 -1.65 -6.72 -4.25
C GLY A 269 -1.44 -8.17 -4.69
N SER A 270 -1.94 -9.11 -3.91
CA SER A 270 -1.72 -10.55 -4.09
C SER A 270 -2.25 -11.11 -5.42
N ALA A 271 -3.21 -10.42 -6.05
CA ALA A 271 -3.74 -10.82 -7.36
C ALA A 271 -2.68 -10.85 -8.45
N PHE A 272 -1.58 -10.09 -8.30
CA PHE A 272 -0.48 -10.09 -9.29
C PHE A 272 0.17 -11.47 -9.43
N GLY A 273 0.37 -12.19 -8.32
CA GLY A 273 0.91 -13.56 -8.33
C GLY A 273 0.03 -14.54 -9.11
N THR A 274 -1.28 -14.54 -8.85
CA THR A 274 -2.24 -15.42 -9.54
C THR A 274 -2.36 -15.03 -11.02
N MET A 275 -2.35 -13.73 -11.32
CA MET A 275 -2.41 -13.25 -12.70
C MET A 275 -1.16 -13.65 -13.51
N LYS A 276 0.03 -13.71 -12.91
CA LYS A 276 1.24 -14.25 -13.58
C LYS A 276 1.04 -15.68 -14.04
N VAL A 277 0.40 -16.53 -13.23
CA VAL A 277 0.06 -17.92 -13.63
C VAL A 277 -0.92 -17.96 -14.80
N ALA A 278 -1.92 -17.08 -14.82
CA ALA A 278 -2.85 -16.97 -15.96
C ALA A 278 -2.12 -16.48 -17.23
N VAL A 279 -1.22 -15.52 -17.10
CA VAL A 279 -0.37 -15.04 -18.22
C VAL A 279 0.47 -16.18 -18.75
N ASP A 280 1.14 -16.98 -17.93
CA ASP A 280 1.95 -18.12 -18.35
C ASP A 280 1.12 -19.14 -19.13
N SER A 281 -0.07 -19.48 -18.63
CA SER A 281 -1.00 -20.40 -19.30
C SER A 281 -1.41 -19.89 -20.70
N LEU A 282 -1.76 -18.61 -20.82
CA LEU A 282 -2.15 -17.99 -22.08
C LEU A 282 -0.96 -17.84 -23.05
N ARG A 283 0.22 -17.51 -22.52
CA ARG A 283 1.47 -17.44 -23.31
C ARG A 283 1.85 -18.80 -23.89
N ALA A 284 1.65 -19.88 -23.14
CA ALA A 284 1.84 -21.25 -23.65
C ALA A 284 0.91 -21.57 -24.81
N LYS A 285 -0.24 -20.91 -24.94
CA LYS A 285 -1.18 -20.97 -26.06
C LYS A 285 -0.80 -20.01 -27.22
N GLY A 286 0.34 -19.29 -27.13
CA GLY A 286 0.83 -18.35 -28.14
C GLY A 286 0.19 -16.95 -28.07
N LEU A 287 -0.53 -16.62 -27.03
CA LEU A 287 -1.20 -15.32 -26.87
C LEU A 287 -0.23 -14.29 -26.25
N LYS A 288 -0.21 -13.08 -26.81
CA LYS A 288 0.65 -11.97 -26.35
C LYS A 288 -0.04 -11.16 -25.26
N VAL A 289 -0.03 -11.69 -24.05
CA VAL A 289 -0.61 -11.09 -22.87
C VAL A 289 0.47 -10.78 -21.83
N GLY A 290 0.23 -9.78 -20.97
CA GLY A 290 1.12 -9.41 -19.88
C GLY A 290 0.31 -8.81 -18.70
N VAL A 291 0.97 -8.62 -17.58
CA VAL A 291 0.35 -7.99 -16.40
C VAL A 291 1.33 -7.02 -15.76
N CYS A 292 0.83 -5.90 -15.27
CA CYS A 292 1.60 -5.00 -14.41
C CYS A 292 0.85 -4.68 -13.13
N MET A 293 1.62 -4.36 -12.09
CA MET A 293 1.12 -4.01 -10.76
C MET A 293 1.73 -2.66 -10.34
N PRO A 294 0.94 -1.58 -10.25
CA PRO A 294 1.40 -0.37 -9.58
C PRO A 294 1.58 -0.66 -8.08
N ARG A 295 2.80 -1.04 -7.68
CA ARG A 295 3.16 -1.29 -6.27
C ARG A 295 2.95 -0.06 -5.42
N ILE A 296 3.25 1.11 -5.96
CA ILE A 296 2.98 2.41 -5.37
C ILE A 296 1.66 2.94 -5.95
N PHE A 297 0.66 3.12 -5.08
CA PHE A 297 -0.62 3.73 -5.48
C PHE A 297 -0.63 5.25 -5.24
N ARG A 298 0.13 5.72 -4.26
CA ARG A 298 0.40 7.15 -4.02
C ARG A 298 1.88 7.33 -3.63
N PRO A 299 2.62 8.16 -4.36
CA PRO A 299 2.24 8.91 -5.59
C PRO A 299 1.91 7.98 -6.76
N TRP A 300 0.93 8.37 -7.59
CA TRP A 300 0.51 7.56 -8.73
C TRP A 300 1.59 7.55 -9.82
N PRO A 301 2.08 6.38 -10.27
CA PRO A 301 3.19 6.27 -11.22
C PRO A 301 2.73 6.41 -12.69
N ALA A 302 2.02 7.51 -13.02
CA ALA A 302 1.36 7.72 -14.31
C ALA A 302 2.31 7.56 -15.52
N ASP A 303 3.49 8.19 -15.47
CA ASP A 303 4.45 8.15 -16.59
C ASP A 303 5.01 6.75 -16.85
N LYS A 304 5.19 5.95 -15.79
CA LYS A 304 5.65 4.56 -15.91
C LYS A 304 4.55 3.69 -16.52
N LEU A 305 3.33 3.85 -16.06
CA LEU A 305 2.18 3.13 -16.61
C LEU A 305 1.92 3.53 -18.07
N ALA A 306 1.99 4.80 -18.41
CA ALA A 306 1.86 5.26 -19.79
C ALA A 306 2.85 4.55 -20.72
N LYS A 307 4.13 4.44 -20.32
CA LYS A 307 5.18 3.75 -21.11
C LYS A 307 4.87 2.27 -21.30
N ILE A 308 4.38 1.57 -20.27
CA ILE A 308 4.04 0.15 -20.33
C ILE A 308 2.83 -0.09 -21.23
N LEU A 309 1.85 0.80 -21.16
CA LEU A 309 0.54 0.64 -21.81
C LEU A 309 0.50 1.21 -23.23
N ASP A 310 1.46 2.07 -23.62
CA ASP A 310 1.47 2.69 -24.93
C ASP A 310 1.48 1.65 -26.07
N GLY A 311 0.61 1.87 -27.06
CA GLY A 311 0.49 1.03 -28.24
C GLY A 311 -0.11 -0.35 -28.00
N LYS A 312 -0.52 -0.71 -26.77
CA LYS A 312 -1.26 -1.95 -26.50
C LYS A 312 -2.64 -1.91 -27.19
N LYS A 313 -3.19 -3.06 -27.55
CA LYS A 313 -4.53 -3.13 -28.16
C LYS A 313 -5.64 -2.84 -27.16
N ALA A 314 -5.51 -3.45 -25.96
CA ALA A 314 -6.45 -3.24 -24.86
C ALA A 314 -5.81 -3.48 -23.49
N VAL A 315 -6.39 -2.83 -22.48
CA VAL A 315 -6.00 -2.92 -21.07
C VAL A 315 -7.19 -3.34 -20.23
N ALA A 316 -7.02 -4.38 -19.41
CA ALA A 316 -7.97 -4.78 -18.39
C ALA A 316 -7.54 -4.18 -17.04
N VAL A 317 -8.28 -3.21 -16.53
CA VAL A 317 -8.04 -2.64 -15.19
C VAL A 317 -8.90 -3.38 -14.18
N MET A 318 -8.24 -4.04 -13.22
CA MET A 318 -8.88 -4.94 -12.29
C MET A 318 -8.95 -4.34 -10.89
N ASP A 319 -10.15 -4.00 -10.45
CA ASP A 319 -10.42 -3.37 -9.17
C ASP A 319 -11.01 -4.36 -8.15
N LYS A 320 -10.34 -4.56 -7.02
CA LYS A 320 -10.92 -5.22 -5.82
C LYS A 320 -11.71 -4.21 -4.97
N HIS A 321 -12.40 -3.30 -5.62
CA HIS A 321 -13.29 -2.33 -4.97
C HIS A 321 -14.38 -1.85 -5.92
N LEU A 322 -15.52 -1.56 -5.34
CA LEU A 322 -16.70 -1.04 -6.04
C LEU A 322 -16.96 0.40 -5.63
N SER A 323 -16.78 1.34 -6.56
CA SER A 323 -17.31 2.70 -6.39
C SER A 323 -18.75 2.72 -6.89
N VAL A 324 -19.72 2.73 -5.96
CA VAL A 324 -21.15 2.70 -6.32
C VAL A 324 -21.52 3.94 -7.14
N GLY A 325 -21.99 3.73 -8.38
CA GLY A 325 -22.35 4.79 -9.31
C GLY A 325 -21.20 5.30 -10.18
N ALA A 326 -20.01 4.67 -10.10
CA ALA A 326 -18.83 5.01 -10.90
C ALA A 326 -18.02 3.76 -11.27
N TYR A 327 -16.89 3.95 -11.96
CA TYR A 327 -15.90 2.90 -12.21
C TYR A 327 -15.19 2.53 -10.91
N GLY A 328 -14.50 1.36 -10.88
CA GLY A 328 -13.57 1.04 -9.82
C GLY A 328 -12.47 2.11 -9.68
N PRO A 329 -11.91 2.33 -8.49
CA PRO A 329 -11.05 3.50 -8.20
C PRO A 329 -9.72 3.50 -8.96
N MET A 330 -9.18 2.35 -9.33
CA MET A 330 -7.96 2.27 -10.13
C MET A 330 -8.20 2.58 -11.61
N TYR A 331 -9.39 2.30 -12.11
CA TYR A 331 -9.71 2.53 -13.53
C TYR A 331 -9.52 3.99 -13.99
N PRO A 332 -10.06 5.02 -13.31
CA PRO A 332 -9.82 6.41 -13.71
C PRO A 332 -8.35 6.82 -13.57
N GLU A 333 -7.61 6.29 -12.61
CA GLU A 333 -6.17 6.55 -12.46
C GLU A 333 -5.37 6.00 -13.66
N VAL A 334 -5.64 4.77 -14.07
CA VAL A 334 -5.03 4.16 -15.26
C VAL A 334 -5.45 4.90 -16.53
N ALA A 335 -6.74 5.24 -16.65
CA ALA A 335 -7.24 5.99 -17.80
C ALA A 335 -6.57 7.37 -17.92
N SER A 336 -6.34 8.06 -16.81
CA SER A 336 -5.61 9.33 -16.81
C SER A 336 -4.15 9.19 -17.24
N ALA A 337 -3.47 8.13 -16.79
CA ALA A 337 -2.11 7.83 -17.23
C ALA A 337 -2.05 7.56 -18.75
N MET A 338 -3.02 6.85 -19.29
CA MET A 338 -3.10 6.53 -20.71
C MET A 338 -3.28 7.75 -21.63
N ILE A 339 -3.74 8.89 -21.11
CA ILE A 339 -3.84 10.12 -21.89
C ILE A 339 -2.46 10.56 -22.43
N SER A 340 -1.38 10.21 -21.73
CA SER A 340 0.00 10.49 -22.14
C SER A 340 0.56 9.50 -23.16
N CYS A 341 -0.18 8.45 -23.55
CA CYS A 341 0.25 7.50 -24.58
C CYS A 341 0.16 8.12 -25.98
N GLU A 342 1.11 7.79 -26.86
CA GLU A 342 1.03 8.13 -28.29
C GLU A 342 -0.11 7.37 -28.99
N LYS A 343 -0.31 6.10 -28.60
CA LYS A 343 -1.39 5.23 -29.07
C LYS A 343 -2.19 4.71 -27.89
N ILE A 344 -3.25 5.43 -27.55
CA ILE A 344 -4.10 5.12 -26.42
C ILE A 344 -4.80 3.76 -26.62
N PRO A 345 -4.58 2.77 -25.75
CA PRO A 345 -5.29 1.48 -25.81
C PRO A 345 -6.75 1.61 -25.38
N LYS A 346 -7.58 0.63 -25.75
CA LYS A 346 -8.92 0.50 -25.16
C LYS A 346 -8.80 0.03 -23.71
N ALA A 347 -9.51 0.65 -22.79
CA ALA A 347 -9.54 0.25 -21.39
C ALA A 347 -10.88 -0.33 -20.99
N PHE A 348 -10.85 -1.40 -20.19
CA PHE A 348 -12.00 -2.10 -19.64
C PHE A 348 -11.81 -2.26 -18.13
N ASN A 349 -12.86 -1.95 -17.37
CA ASN A 349 -12.86 -2.14 -15.92
C ASN A 349 -13.43 -3.51 -15.54
N PHE A 350 -12.75 -4.23 -14.66
CA PHE A 350 -13.20 -5.50 -14.11
C PHE A 350 -13.24 -5.38 -12.58
N ILE A 351 -14.44 -5.44 -12.02
CA ILE A 351 -14.65 -5.53 -10.58
C ILE A 351 -14.61 -7.00 -10.19
N TYR A 352 -13.79 -7.35 -9.20
CA TYR A 352 -13.56 -8.74 -8.82
C TYR A 352 -13.21 -8.92 -7.34
N GLY A 353 -13.43 -10.13 -6.81
CA GLY A 353 -12.89 -10.56 -5.51
C GLY A 353 -13.41 -9.79 -4.30
N LEU A 354 -14.52 -9.05 -4.42
CA LEU A 354 -15.10 -8.27 -3.33
C LEU A 354 -15.44 -9.16 -2.14
N GLY A 355 -15.12 -8.68 -0.95
CA GLY A 355 -15.39 -9.39 0.29
C GLY A 355 -14.77 -10.79 0.33
N GLY A 356 -13.61 -10.99 -0.35
CA GLY A 356 -12.87 -12.25 -0.38
C GLY A 356 -13.47 -13.32 -1.29
N LYS A 357 -14.37 -12.95 -2.24
CA LYS A 357 -14.85 -13.92 -3.22
C LYS A 357 -13.67 -14.51 -3.99
N ASP A 358 -13.58 -15.84 -4.00
CA ASP A 358 -12.49 -16.56 -4.64
C ASP A 358 -12.45 -16.30 -6.15
N VAL A 359 -11.24 -16.09 -6.69
CA VAL A 359 -10.98 -15.82 -8.09
C VAL A 359 -9.89 -16.76 -8.57
N LYS A 360 -10.28 -17.69 -9.43
CA LYS A 360 -9.40 -18.75 -9.93
C LYS A 360 -8.56 -18.27 -11.12
N VAL A 361 -7.49 -19.00 -11.43
CA VAL A 361 -6.66 -18.74 -12.61
C VAL A 361 -7.52 -18.67 -13.88
N ALA A 362 -8.50 -19.55 -14.03
CA ALA A 362 -9.41 -19.56 -15.18
C ALA A 362 -10.26 -18.27 -15.31
N ASP A 363 -10.62 -17.65 -14.18
CA ASP A 363 -11.34 -16.38 -14.20
C ASP A 363 -10.45 -15.26 -14.75
N TYR A 364 -9.17 -15.23 -14.36
CA TYR A 364 -8.19 -14.28 -14.90
C TYR A 364 -7.90 -14.55 -16.39
N GLU A 365 -7.85 -15.81 -16.83
CA GLU A 365 -7.74 -16.14 -18.26
C GLU A 365 -8.95 -15.57 -19.03
N SER A 366 -10.17 -15.72 -18.50
CA SER A 366 -11.40 -15.22 -19.11
C SER A 366 -11.42 -13.69 -19.30
N VAL A 367 -10.74 -12.94 -18.42
CA VAL A 367 -10.58 -11.49 -18.57
C VAL A 367 -9.85 -11.18 -19.88
N PHE A 368 -8.71 -11.83 -20.12
CA PHE A 368 -7.97 -11.64 -21.38
C PHE A 368 -8.77 -12.12 -22.60
N GLU A 369 -9.44 -13.26 -22.51
CA GLU A 369 -10.27 -13.77 -23.60
C GLU A 369 -11.39 -12.78 -23.96
N SER A 370 -12.03 -12.17 -22.98
CA SER A 370 -13.11 -11.21 -23.21
C SER A 370 -12.66 -9.94 -23.90
N ILE A 371 -11.49 -9.38 -23.53
CA ILE A 371 -10.95 -8.18 -24.19
C ILE A 371 -10.39 -8.49 -25.59
N MET A 372 -9.85 -9.69 -25.80
CA MET A 372 -9.37 -10.15 -27.13
C MET A 372 -10.52 -10.39 -28.11
N ASN A 373 -11.60 -11.01 -27.64
CA ASN A 373 -12.75 -11.36 -28.45
C ASN A 373 -13.75 -10.22 -28.63
N GLY A 374 -13.53 -9.08 -27.94
CA GLY A 374 -14.41 -7.89 -28.00
C GLY A 374 -15.76 -8.09 -27.30
N THR A 375 -15.86 -9.04 -26.37
CA THR A 375 -17.06 -9.32 -25.57
C THR A 375 -17.09 -8.53 -24.25
N ALA A 376 -15.96 -7.98 -23.82
CA ALA A 376 -15.87 -7.16 -22.60
C ALA A 376 -16.72 -5.90 -22.73
N LYS A 377 -17.53 -5.63 -21.71
CA LYS A 377 -18.24 -4.35 -21.51
C LYS A 377 -17.27 -3.32 -20.91
N THR A 378 -17.64 -2.04 -20.93
CA THR A 378 -16.84 -0.99 -20.27
C THR A 378 -16.61 -1.31 -18.79
N VAL A 379 -17.64 -1.81 -18.08
CA VAL A 379 -17.56 -2.36 -16.71
C VAL A 379 -18.03 -3.79 -16.72
N ASN A 380 -17.24 -4.66 -16.09
CA ASN A 380 -17.49 -6.10 -15.97
C ASN A 380 -17.43 -6.50 -14.50
N TYR A 381 -18.29 -7.43 -14.09
CA TYR A 381 -18.32 -7.96 -12.73
C TYR A 381 -17.95 -9.44 -12.76
N LEU A 382 -16.75 -9.77 -12.32
CA LEU A 382 -16.23 -11.12 -12.38
C LEU A 382 -16.78 -11.96 -11.22
N GLY A 383 -17.42 -13.06 -11.55
CA GLY A 383 -17.96 -14.02 -10.57
C GLY A 383 -19.27 -13.59 -9.91
N VAL A 384 -19.97 -12.56 -10.41
CA VAL A 384 -21.34 -12.27 -9.97
C VAL A 384 -22.29 -13.28 -10.63
N GLU A 385 -23.16 -13.89 -9.82
CA GLU A 385 -24.26 -14.74 -10.28
C GLU A 385 -25.50 -13.84 -10.42
N GLU A 386 -26.06 -13.78 -11.65
CA GLU A 386 -27.28 -13.04 -11.98
C GLU A 386 -28.55 -13.89 -11.69
#